data_56f459075a883a23be0151e66daa9fd5
#
_entry.id   56f459075a883a23be0151e66daa9fd5
#
_cell.length_a   1.000
_cell.length_b   1.000
_cell.length_c   1.000
_cell.angle_alpha   90.00
_cell.angle_beta   90.00
_cell.angle_gamma   90.00
#
_symmetry.space_group_name_H-M   'P 1'
#
loop_
_entity.id
_entity.type
_entity.pdbx_description
1 polymer ?
#
loop_
_entity_poly.entity_id
_entity_poly.type
_entity_poly.pdbx_seq_one_letter_code
_entity_poly.pdbx_strand_id
1 'polypeptide(L)'
;AAWFGGFPLQERWNHGYVVRWYGEPGLDATVYTPKVDFKFKNTTGNYLLIKPVVDKTKGTMTFQFYGTKPNWKVEAPKPTIDSRTAPPAPLYIEDPDMAPGAVVQFDWAVEGMNTTATRRVLAADGTVLRNDALKSRYYPWQAKYRFGPGFQPPAGAEVEWANR
;
A
#
# COMPACT_ATOMS: atom_id res chain seq x y z
N ALA A 1 7.41 -11.04 -0.06
CA ALA A 1 8.23 -12.25 -0.25
C ALA A 1 9.46 -11.96 -1.11
N ALA A 2 9.34 -11.52 -2.40
CA ALA A 2 10.46 -11.31 -3.31
C ALA A 2 11.52 -10.32 -2.79
N TRP A 3 11.10 -9.26 -2.09
CA TRP A 3 12.00 -8.31 -1.43
C TRP A 3 12.89 -8.99 -0.41
N PHE A 4 12.31 -9.73 0.53
CA PHE A 4 13.04 -10.45 1.58
C PHE A 4 13.80 -11.68 1.07
N GLY A 5 13.40 -12.23 -0.09
CA GLY A 5 14.13 -13.28 -0.78
C GLY A 5 15.37 -12.80 -1.53
N GLY A 6 15.58 -11.50 -1.62
CA GLY A 6 16.75 -10.92 -2.29
C GLY A 6 16.63 -10.91 -3.82
N PHE A 7 15.45 -11.12 -4.39
CA PHE A 7 15.27 -11.11 -5.84
C PHE A 7 15.24 -9.68 -6.40
N PRO A 8 15.92 -9.39 -7.54
CA PRO A 8 15.83 -8.10 -8.21
C PRO A 8 14.40 -7.77 -8.60
N LEU A 9 13.88 -6.65 -8.16
CA LEU A 9 12.58 -6.16 -8.60
C LEU A 9 12.74 -5.45 -9.95
N GLN A 10 11.87 -5.75 -10.91
CA GLN A 10 11.85 -5.15 -12.24
C GLN A 10 10.72 -4.14 -12.39
N GLU A 11 9.58 -4.42 -11.76
CA GLU A 11 8.43 -3.54 -11.76
C GLU A 11 7.71 -3.63 -10.42
N ARG A 12 7.37 -2.48 -9.85
CA ARG A 12 6.57 -2.40 -8.63
C ARG A 12 5.89 -1.03 -8.53
N TRP A 13 4.62 -1.05 -8.29
CA TRP A 13 3.80 0.13 -8.02
C TRP A 13 3.21 0.03 -6.62
N ASN A 14 3.34 1.10 -5.80
CA ASN A 14 2.63 1.15 -4.53
C ASN A 14 1.17 1.55 -4.73
N HIS A 15 0.32 1.31 -3.72
CA HIS A 15 -1.05 1.80 -3.73
C HIS A 15 -1.09 3.33 -3.69
N GLY A 16 -2.17 3.92 -4.19
CA GLY A 16 -2.34 5.37 -4.22
C GLY A 16 -2.39 5.99 -2.82
N TYR A 17 -2.94 5.27 -1.83
CA TYR A 17 -2.98 5.64 -0.42
C TYR A 17 -2.62 4.45 0.47
N VAL A 18 -2.32 4.72 1.75
CA VAL A 18 -1.93 3.67 2.70
C VAL A 18 -3.13 2.79 3.02
N VAL A 19 -2.97 1.48 2.81
CA VAL A 19 -3.96 0.47 3.16
C VAL A 19 -3.53 -0.19 4.47
N ARG A 20 -4.30 0.03 5.54
CA ARG A 20 -3.94 -0.32 6.93
C ARG A 20 -3.58 -1.79 7.17
N TRP A 21 -4.20 -2.71 6.43
CA TRP A 21 -4.00 -4.16 6.59
C TRP A 21 -2.92 -4.76 5.67
N TYR A 22 -2.21 -3.94 4.89
CA TYR A 22 -1.10 -4.43 4.05
C TYR A 22 0.26 -4.44 4.77
N GLY A 23 0.27 -4.18 6.07
CA GLY A 23 1.48 -4.15 6.88
C GLY A 23 2.24 -2.82 6.82
N GLU A 24 3.54 -2.88 6.89
CA GLU A 24 4.41 -1.68 6.90
C GLU A 24 4.33 -0.94 5.56
N PRO A 25 4.02 0.37 5.55
CA PRO A 25 4.04 1.17 4.33
C PRO A 25 5.39 1.13 3.63
N GLY A 26 5.38 1.12 2.31
CA GLY A 26 6.60 1.11 1.49
C GLY A 26 6.97 -0.27 0.91
N LEU A 27 6.31 -1.36 1.32
CA LEU A 27 6.57 -2.72 0.85
C LEU A 27 5.39 -3.37 0.11
N ASP A 28 4.27 -2.68 0.01
CA ASP A 28 3.11 -3.11 -0.75
C ASP A 28 3.36 -3.06 -2.26
N ALA A 29 2.58 -3.81 -3.02
CA ALA A 29 2.58 -3.79 -4.47
C ALA A 29 1.16 -3.89 -5.00
N THR A 30 0.81 -3.01 -5.93
CA THR A 30 -0.46 -3.04 -6.65
C THR A 30 -0.32 -3.91 -7.89
N VAL A 31 -1.32 -4.75 -8.15
CA VAL A 31 -1.49 -5.48 -9.40
C VAL A 31 -2.87 -5.17 -9.97
N TYR A 32 -2.92 -4.67 -11.19
CA TYR A 32 -4.15 -4.33 -11.91
C TYR A 32 -4.00 -4.63 -13.39
N THR A 33 -4.29 -5.86 -13.76
CA THR A 33 -4.14 -6.38 -15.13
C THR A 33 -5.02 -5.62 -16.13
N PRO A 34 -4.50 -5.27 -17.31
CA PRO A 34 -3.15 -5.51 -17.82
C PRO A 34 -2.15 -4.37 -17.59
N LYS A 35 -2.52 -3.31 -16.85
CA LYS A 35 -1.79 -2.04 -16.82
C LYS A 35 -0.71 -1.96 -15.74
N VAL A 36 -0.91 -2.59 -14.59
CA VAL A 36 -0.03 -2.50 -13.42
C VAL A 36 0.33 -3.90 -12.98
N ASP A 37 1.62 -4.17 -12.83
CA ASP A 37 2.12 -5.49 -12.49
C ASP A 37 3.23 -5.42 -11.43
N PHE A 38 3.53 -6.58 -10.83
CA PHE A 38 4.65 -6.76 -9.94
C PHE A 38 5.59 -7.80 -10.54
N LYS A 39 6.79 -7.38 -10.94
CA LYS A 39 7.76 -8.24 -11.60
C LYS A 39 9.07 -8.30 -10.82
N PHE A 40 9.61 -9.48 -10.69
CA PHE A 40 10.95 -9.73 -10.17
C PHE A 40 11.66 -10.79 -10.99
N LYS A 41 13.00 -10.79 -10.93
CA LYS A 41 13.82 -11.75 -11.65
C LYS A 41 14.28 -12.87 -10.72
N ASN A 42 14.04 -14.12 -11.11
CA ASN A 42 14.69 -15.27 -10.47
C ASN A 42 16.16 -15.34 -10.93
N THR A 43 17.09 -15.13 -10.01
CA THR A 43 18.53 -15.13 -10.25
C THR A 43 19.24 -16.32 -9.61
N THR A 44 18.50 -17.33 -9.17
CA THR A 44 19.10 -18.53 -8.53
C THR A 44 19.74 -19.50 -9.53
N GLY A 45 19.46 -19.34 -10.82
CA GLY A 45 19.87 -20.31 -11.85
C GLY A 45 19.03 -21.59 -11.85
N ASN A 46 18.07 -21.74 -10.95
CA ASN A 46 17.22 -22.92 -10.79
C ASN A 46 15.73 -22.53 -10.78
N TYR A 47 14.86 -23.51 -10.84
CA TYR A 47 13.41 -23.28 -10.73
C TYR A 47 13.03 -22.72 -9.36
N LEU A 48 12.02 -21.87 -9.34
CA LEU A 48 11.40 -21.30 -8.16
C LEU A 48 9.90 -21.59 -8.18
N LEU A 49 9.43 -22.38 -7.21
CA LEU A 49 8.00 -22.57 -6.99
C LEU A 49 7.50 -21.49 -6.02
N ILE A 50 6.47 -20.77 -6.43
CA ILE A 50 5.76 -19.79 -5.59
C ILE A 50 4.42 -20.37 -5.18
N LYS A 51 4.22 -20.60 -3.88
CA LYS A 51 2.98 -21.15 -3.33
C LYS A 51 2.28 -20.11 -2.46
N PRO A 52 1.10 -19.60 -2.86
CA PRO A 52 0.28 -18.80 -1.97
C PRO A 52 -0.42 -19.71 -0.95
N VAL A 53 -0.45 -19.28 0.29
CA VAL A 53 -1.17 -19.94 1.39
C VAL A 53 -2.08 -18.91 2.05
N VAL A 54 -3.40 -19.16 2.03
CA VAL A 54 -4.41 -18.29 2.62
C VAL A 54 -4.91 -18.89 3.92
N ASP A 55 -4.79 -18.15 5.00
CA ASP A 55 -5.44 -18.46 6.29
C ASP A 55 -6.70 -17.59 6.42
N LYS A 56 -7.85 -18.16 6.13
CA LYS A 56 -9.14 -17.46 6.17
C LYS A 56 -9.53 -17.07 7.60
N THR A 57 -9.08 -17.82 8.60
CA THR A 57 -9.39 -17.56 10.01
C THR A 57 -8.67 -16.32 10.52
N LYS A 58 -7.41 -16.17 10.11
CA LYS A 58 -6.57 -15.01 10.46
C LYS A 58 -6.67 -13.87 9.46
N GLY A 59 -7.33 -14.06 8.32
CA GLY A 59 -7.36 -13.06 7.24
C GLY A 59 -5.99 -12.76 6.65
N THR A 60 -5.09 -13.75 6.60
CA THR A 60 -3.71 -13.57 6.14
C THR A 60 -3.40 -14.37 4.89
N MET A 61 -2.51 -13.84 4.05
CA MET A 61 -1.93 -14.54 2.89
C MET A 61 -0.41 -14.56 3.03
N THR A 62 0.18 -15.74 2.85
CA THR A 62 1.62 -15.95 2.86
C THR A 62 2.07 -16.48 1.51
N PHE A 63 3.10 -15.89 0.92
CA PHE A 63 3.76 -16.42 -0.27
C PHE A 63 5.02 -17.18 0.16
N GLN A 64 5.01 -18.48 -0.06
CA GLN A 64 6.14 -19.35 0.22
C GLN A 64 6.93 -19.61 -1.07
N PHE A 65 8.25 -19.46 -0.99
CA PHE A 65 9.17 -19.69 -2.10
C PHE A 65 9.96 -20.96 -1.83
N TYR A 66 9.87 -21.91 -2.77
CA TYR A 66 10.58 -23.18 -2.70
C TYR A 66 11.52 -23.32 -3.90
N GLY A 67 12.72 -23.78 -3.65
CA GLY A 67 13.75 -23.98 -4.66
C GLY A 67 15.11 -24.21 -4.03
N THR A 68 16.15 -24.20 -4.83
CA THR A 68 17.52 -24.24 -4.33
C THR A 68 17.79 -23.01 -3.48
N LYS A 69 18.23 -23.22 -2.22
CA LYS A 69 18.58 -22.12 -1.33
C LYS A 69 19.69 -21.29 -1.96
N PRO A 70 19.49 -19.98 -2.14
CA PRO A 70 20.54 -19.13 -2.67
C PRO A 70 21.69 -18.96 -1.64
N ASN A 71 22.88 -18.67 -2.15
CA ASN A 71 24.09 -18.47 -1.36
C ASN A 71 24.26 -16.99 -0.90
N TRP A 72 23.16 -16.26 -0.80
CA TRP A 72 23.18 -14.87 -0.31
C TRP A 72 22.33 -14.70 0.95
N LYS A 73 22.64 -13.65 1.69
CA LYS A 73 21.90 -13.15 2.84
C LYS A 73 21.24 -11.81 2.48
N VAL A 74 20.05 -11.56 3.00
CA VAL A 74 19.35 -10.29 2.83
C VAL A 74 19.24 -9.57 4.16
N GLU A 75 19.66 -8.31 4.19
CA GLU A 75 19.46 -7.39 5.28
C GLU A 75 18.47 -6.32 4.82
N ALA A 76 17.27 -6.34 5.37
CA ALA A 76 16.19 -5.44 5.01
C ALA A 76 15.56 -4.87 6.28
N PRO A 77 16.01 -3.70 6.74
CA PRO A 77 15.38 -3.01 7.86
C PRO A 77 13.95 -2.59 7.51
N LYS A 78 13.20 -2.20 8.53
CA LYS A 78 11.87 -1.60 8.33
C LYS A 78 11.99 -0.34 7.46
N PRO A 79 10.99 -0.08 6.59
CA PRO A 79 10.93 1.18 5.85
C PRO A 79 10.94 2.39 6.77
N THR A 80 11.55 3.47 6.32
CA THR A 80 11.47 4.79 6.96
C THR A 80 10.29 5.57 6.40
N ILE A 81 9.65 6.38 7.24
CA ILE A 81 8.69 7.38 6.80
C ILE A 81 9.45 8.70 6.69
N ASP A 82 9.62 9.15 5.45
CA ASP A 82 10.45 10.33 5.14
C ASP A 82 9.67 11.62 5.34
N SER A 83 8.35 11.60 5.07
CA SER A 83 7.45 12.73 5.30
C SER A 83 5.99 12.27 5.44
N ARG A 84 5.16 13.14 6.03
CA ARG A 84 3.71 12.95 6.17
C ARG A 84 2.97 14.17 5.63
N THR A 85 1.78 13.95 5.10
CA THR A 85 0.87 14.99 4.60
C THR A 85 -0.50 14.77 5.22
N ALA A 86 -1.04 15.78 5.88
CA ALA A 86 -2.37 15.69 6.47
C ALA A 86 -3.43 15.42 5.40
N PRO A 87 -4.52 14.70 5.75
CA PRO A 87 -5.67 14.56 4.88
C PRO A 87 -6.26 15.93 4.53
N PRO A 88 -6.86 16.08 3.33
CA PRO A 88 -7.66 17.25 3.00
C PRO A 88 -8.86 17.40 3.93
N ALA A 89 -9.53 18.56 3.88
CA ALA A 89 -10.79 18.78 4.57
C ALA A 89 -11.84 17.72 4.19
N PRO A 90 -12.72 17.30 5.12
CA PRO A 90 -13.72 16.29 4.81
C PRO A 90 -14.72 16.81 3.77
N LEU A 91 -15.13 15.93 2.85
CA LEU A 91 -16.13 16.22 1.83
C LEU A 91 -17.50 15.75 2.31
N TYR A 92 -18.49 16.64 2.24
CA TYR A 92 -19.89 16.36 2.49
C TYR A 92 -20.68 16.49 1.19
N ILE A 93 -21.42 15.44 0.83
CA ILE A 93 -22.21 15.35 -0.40
C ILE A 93 -23.69 15.29 -0.01
N GLU A 94 -24.47 16.28 -0.46
CA GLU A 94 -25.92 16.26 -0.25
C GLU A 94 -26.57 15.12 -1.06
N ASP A 95 -27.39 14.33 -0.38
CA ASP A 95 -28.19 13.27 -0.97
C ASP A 95 -29.66 13.53 -0.61
N PRO A 96 -30.46 14.05 -1.58
CA PRO A 96 -31.86 14.42 -1.34
C PRO A 96 -32.75 13.24 -0.94
N ASP A 97 -32.32 12.01 -1.25
CA ASP A 97 -33.08 10.79 -0.95
C ASP A 97 -32.85 10.29 0.48
N MET A 98 -31.89 10.87 1.19
CA MET A 98 -31.64 10.55 2.60
C MET A 98 -32.66 11.25 3.51
N ALA A 99 -32.92 10.64 4.67
CA ALA A 99 -33.78 11.24 5.68
C ALA A 99 -33.26 12.62 6.10
N PRO A 100 -34.15 13.61 6.34
CA PRO A 100 -33.79 14.96 6.78
C PRO A 100 -32.86 14.91 8.01
N GLY A 101 -31.73 15.64 7.96
CA GLY A 101 -30.74 15.72 9.04
C GLY A 101 -29.86 14.49 9.20
N ALA A 102 -30.06 13.43 8.43
CA ALA A 102 -29.20 12.25 8.49
C ALA A 102 -27.81 12.54 7.92
N VAL A 103 -26.78 11.88 8.46
CA VAL A 103 -25.42 11.90 7.94
C VAL A 103 -24.78 10.52 8.07
N VAL A 104 -24.09 10.07 7.02
CA VAL A 104 -23.40 8.78 6.99
C VAL A 104 -22.01 8.96 6.42
N GLN A 105 -20.99 8.54 7.17
CA GLN A 105 -19.63 8.45 6.66
C GLN A 105 -19.50 7.18 5.79
N PHE A 106 -18.97 7.31 4.59
CA PHE A 106 -18.75 6.18 3.68
C PHE A 106 -17.29 6.05 3.22
N ASP A 107 -16.43 7.05 3.52
CA ASP A 107 -15.00 6.98 3.26
C ASP A 107 -14.23 7.67 4.41
N TRP A 108 -13.01 7.20 4.69
CA TRP A 108 -12.23 7.62 5.86
C TRP A 108 -10.99 8.39 5.45
N ALA A 109 -10.65 9.39 6.26
CA ALA A 109 -9.41 10.12 6.07
C ALA A 109 -8.19 9.21 6.23
N VAL A 110 -7.24 9.34 5.31
CA VAL A 110 -5.93 8.67 5.37
C VAL A 110 -4.84 9.70 5.16
N GLU A 111 -3.86 9.69 6.06
CA GLU A 111 -2.66 10.53 5.94
C GLU A 111 -1.81 10.08 4.75
N GLY A 112 -1.36 11.03 3.95
CA GLY A 112 -0.37 10.79 2.91
C GLY A 112 1.03 10.68 3.49
N MET A 113 1.91 9.95 2.82
CA MET A 113 3.31 9.84 3.23
C MET A 113 4.24 9.48 2.09
N ASN A 114 5.51 9.86 2.22
CA ASN A 114 6.61 9.30 1.46
C ASN A 114 7.38 8.32 2.34
N THR A 115 7.80 7.20 1.76
CA THR A 115 8.56 6.18 2.48
C THR A 115 9.73 5.69 1.64
N THR A 116 10.80 5.27 2.33
CA THR A 116 11.96 4.62 1.72
C THR A 116 12.21 3.27 2.41
N ALA A 117 12.15 2.19 1.64
CA ALA A 117 12.58 0.87 2.06
C ALA A 117 13.94 0.55 1.44
N THR A 118 14.90 0.13 2.24
CA THR A 118 16.23 -0.25 1.77
C THR A 118 16.51 -1.71 2.07
N ARG A 119 17.38 -2.33 1.28
CA ARG A 119 17.94 -3.65 1.58
C ARG A 119 19.34 -3.78 1.02
N ARG A 120 20.12 -4.65 1.65
CA ARG A 120 21.42 -5.14 1.16
C ARG A 120 21.31 -6.64 0.88
N VAL A 121 21.82 -7.06 -0.24
CA VAL A 121 21.99 -8.48 -0.57
C VAL A 121 23.47 -8.78 -0.54
N LEU A 122 23.88 -9.71 0.32
CA LEU A 122 25.27 -10.01 0.61
C LEU A 122 25.60 -11.43 0.16
N ALA A 123 26.77 -11.62 -0.45
CA ALA A 123 27.33 -12.94 -0.68
C ALA A 123 27.70 -13.62 0.65
N ALA A 124 28.05 -14.90 0.60
CA ALA A 124 28.43 -15.67 1.80
C ALA A 124 29.67 -15.10 2.52
N ASP A 125 30.57 -14.47 1.78
CA ASP A 125 31.78 -13.80 2.30
C ASP A 125 31.52 -12.37 2.83
N GLY A 126 30.28 -11.89 2.78
CA GLY A 126 29.89 -10.55 3.20
C GLY A 126 30.02 -9.49 2.11
N THR A 127 30.50 -9.82 0.93
CA THR A 127 30.56 -8.89 -0.22
C THR A 127 29.16 -8.43 -0.58
N VAL A 128 28.99 -7.12 -0.78
CA VAL A 128 27.70 -6.54 -1.18
C VAL A 128 27.45 -6.83 -2.64
N LEU A 129 26.48 -7.71 -2.92
CA LEU A 129 26.04 -8.04 -4.26
C LEU A 129 25.12 -6.96 -4.82
N ARG A 130 24.30 -6.36 -3.91
CA ARG A 130 23.31 -5.34 -4.32
C ARG A 130 22.85 -4.50 -3.14
N ASN A 131 22.65 -3.22 -3.39
CA ASN A 131 21.94 -2.28 -2.54
C ASN A 131 20.69 -1.82 -3.30
N ASP A 132 19.53 -2.05 -2.75
CA ASP A 132 18.27 -1.65 -3.36
C ASP A 132 17.54 -0.64 -2.46
N ALA A 133 16.83 0.29 -3.10
CA ALA A 133 15.93 1.21 -2.43
C ALA A 133 14.60 1.27 -3.18
N LEU A 134 13.49 1.19 -2.44
CA LEU A 134 12.14 1.42 -2.94
C LEU A 134 11.63 2.71 -2.33
N LYS A 135 11.26 3.66 -3.18
CA LYS A 135 10.55 4.87 -2.77
C LYS A 135 9.07 4.70 -3.07
N SER A 136 8.23 5.05 -2.11
CA SER A 136 6.78 5.00 -2.27
C SER A 136 6.20 6.34 -1.88
N ARG A 137 5.22 6.80 -2.66
CA ARG A 137 4.44 7.98 -2.38
C ARG A 137 2.99 7.59 -2.24
N TYR A 138 2.42 7.84 -1.05
CA TYR A 138 1.01 7.67 -0.77
C TYR A 138 0.36 9.04 -0.69
N TYR A 139 -0.73 9.21 -1.45
CA TYR A 139 -1.49 10.47 -1.44
C TYR A 139 -2.37 10.51 -0.20
N PRO A 140 -2.56 11.69 0.39
CA PRO A 140 -3.54 11.87 1.44
C PRO A 140 -4.95 11.67 0.86
N TRP A 141 -5.85 11.12 1.67
CA TRP A 141 -7.22 10.83 1.28
C TRP A 141 -8.20 11.48 2.24
N GLN A 142 -9.21 12.19 1.72
CA GLN A 142 -10.19 12.91 2.54
C GLN A 142 -11.29 11.96 3.05
N ALA A 143 -11.84 12.25 4.22
CA ALA A 143 -13.07 11.62 4.68
C ALA A 143 -14.24 12.09 3.82
N LYS A 144 -15.21 11.18 3.54
CA LYS A 144 -16.39 11.53 2.77
C LYS A 144 -17.65 11.12 3.50
N TYR A 145 -18.64 12.02 3.45
CA TYR A 145 -19.92 11.88 4.08
C TYR A 145 -21.04 12.16 3.09
N ARG A 146 -22.14 11.42 3.21
CA ARG A 146 -23.41 11.81 2.59
C ARG A 146 -24.32 12.37 3.65
N PHE A 147 -25.13 13.37 3.30
CA PHE A 147 -26.06 13.95 4.24
C PHE A 147 -27.42 14.29 3.58
N GLY A 148 -28.47 14.16 4.35
CA GLY A 148 -29.85 14.49 3.94
C GLY A 148 -30.17 15.98 4.10
N PRO A 149 -31.30 16.44 3.53
CA PRO A 149 -31.76 17.81 3.61
C PRO A 149 -31.81 18.34 5.05
N GLY A 150 -31.43 19.62 5.23
CA GLY A 150 -31.43 20.27 6.54
C GLY A 150 -30.23 20.00 7.43
N PHE A 151 -29.34 19.08 7.10
CA PHE A 151 -28.05 18.94 7.80
C PHE A 151 -27.11 20.09 7.44
N GLN A 152 -26.38 20.58 8.43
CA GLN A 152 -25.36 21.64 8.25
C GLN A 152 -23.96 21.05 8.39
N PRO A 153 -23.19 20.93 7.30
CA PRO A 153 -21.80 20.49 7.39
C PRO A 153 -20.96 21.39 8.29
N PRO A 154 -19.96 20.84 8.98
CA PRO A 154 -19.06 21.61 9.82
C PRO A 154 -18.33 22.72 9.07
N ALA A 155 -17.98 23.79 9.75
CA ALA A 155 -17.17 24.87 9.18
C ALA A 155 -15.81 24.31 8.70
N GLY A 156 -15.40 24.72 7.49
CA GLY A 156 -14.15 24.27 6.86
C GLY A 156 -14.26 22.94 6.12
N ALA A 157 -15.43 22.28 6.11
CA ALA A 157 -15.66 21.13 5.23
C ALA A 157 -15.86 21.59 3.78
N GLU A 158 -15.45 20.72 2.84
CA GLU A 158 -15.86 20.84 1.44
C GLU A 158 -17.30 20.33 1.30
N VAL A 159 -18.12 21.01 0.48
CA VAL A 159 -19.54 20.63 0.33
C VAL A 159 -19.92 20.55 -1.14
N GLU A 160 -20.48 19.41 -1.53
CA GLU A 160 -21.16 19.22 -2.81
C GLU A 160 -22.68 19.20 -2.57
N TRP A 161 -23.37 20.21 -3.09
CA TRP A 161 -24.83 20.30 -3.01
C TRP A 161 -25.48 19.56 -4.17
N ALA A 162 -26.57 18.86 -3.93
CA ALA A 162 -27.38 18.30 -5.00
C ALA A 162 -27.84 19.39 -5.97
N ASN A 163 -27.76 19.12 -7.26
CA ASN A 163 -28.33 20.01 -8.27
C ASN A 163 -29.84 20.10 -8.04
N ARG A 164 -30.31 21.26 -7.63
CA ARG A 164 -31.74 21.59 -7.47
C ARG A 164 -32.34 22.06 -8.78
#